data_0152e2127c9f154c2897514988808167
#
_entry.id   0152e2127c9f154c2897514988808167
#
_cell.length_a   1.000
_cell.length_b   1.000
_cell.length_c   1.000
_cell.angle_alpha   90.00
_cell.angle_beta   90.00
_cell.angle_gamma   90.00
#
_symmetry.space_group_name_H-M   'P 1'
#
loop_
_entity.id
_entity.type
_entity.pdbx_description
1 polymer ?
#
loop_
_entity_poly.entity_id
_entity_poly.type
_entity_poly.pdbx_seq_one_letter_code
_entity_poly.pdbx_strand_id
1 'polypeptide(L)'
;MSIYKVKLINLNNKKVNTLSYKTVSANAQTVQKEWLLVDAEGQTLGRMASKVAFLIRGKHKPSYTPHVDCGDNVIVINAEKVVLTGNKWEAKEYISHTGYPGGQRSATAREVFEKDPTRLVTKAVYGMLPKNKLGAALNRNLRVFVGDVHGMDAQKPKLINLKEIK
;
A
#
# COMPACT_ATOMS: atom_id res chain seq x y z
N MET A 1 53.54 -20.38 10.75
CA MET A 1 52.82 -21.06 9.65
C MET A 1 51.39 -21.28 10.12
N SER A 2 50.48 -20.41 9.70
CA SER A 2 49.07 -20.44 10.09
C SER A 2 48.28 -21.13 8.99
N ILE A 3 47.65 -22.24 9.32
CA ILE A 3 46.84 -23.03 8.39
C ILE A 3 45.44 -22.53 8.52
N TYR A 4 44.98 -21.76 7.54
CA TYR A 4 43.58 -21.34 7.41
C TYR A 4 42.70 -22.56 7.09
N LYS A 5 41.95 -23.01 8.09
CA LYS A 5 40.93 -24.04 7.95
C LYS A 5 39.74 -23.43 7.20
N VAL A 6 39.71 -23.62 5.91
CA VAL A 6 38.53 -23.27 5.08
C VAL A 6 37.39 -24.21 5.48
N LYS A 7 36.40 -23.66 6.16
CA LYS A 7 35.18 -24.37 6.51
C LYS A 7 34.36 -24.56 5.24
N LEU A 8 34.46 -25.74 4.63
CA LEU A 8 33.62 -26.16 3.53
C LEU A 8 32.16 -26.11 3.99
N ILE A 9 31.43 -25.11 3.52
CA ILE A 9 29.98 -25.05 3.66
C ILE A 9 29.44 -26.18 2.80
N ASN A 10 28.91 -27.22 3.44
CA ASN A 10 28.13 -28.27 2.79
C ASN A 10 26.89 -27.62 2.20
N LEU A 11 26.94 -27.24 0.95
CA LEU A 11 25.78 -27.01 0.11
C LEU A 11 25.07 -28.36 -0.05
N ASN A 12 24.16 -28.65 0.86
CA ASN A 12 23.19 -29.72 0.66
C ASN A 12 22.52 -29.49 -0.70
N ASN A 13 23.00 -30.22 -1.71
CA ASN A 13 22.34 -30.40 -2.99
C ASN A 13 20.93 -31.00 -2.72
N LYS A 14 19.97 -30.18 -2.34
CA LYS A 14 18.56 -30.54 -2.47
C LYS A 14 18.34 -30.78 -3.95
N LYS A 15 18.30 -32.06 -4.35
CA LYS A 15 17.88 -32.45 -5.69
C LYS A 15 16.57 -31.74 -5.95
N VAL A 16 16.59 -30.70 -6.78
CA VAL A 16 15.38 -30.03 -7.23
C VAL A 16 14.62 -31.06 -8.04
N ASN A 17 13.47 -31.47 -7.52
CA ASN A 17 12.60 -32.40 -8.24
C ASN A 17 11.95 -31.65 -9.40
N THR A 18 12.60 -31.68 -10.54
CA THR A 18 12.18 -30.97 -11.76
C THR A 18 10.87 -31.48 -12.35
N LEU A 19 10.35 -32.59 -11.85
CA LEU A 19 9.07 -33.16 -12.28
C LEU A 19 7.85 -32.60 -11.53
N SER A 20 8.06 -31.82 -10.48
CA SER A 20 7.00 -31.22 -9.68
C SER A 20 6.84 -29.73 -10.01
N TYR A 21 6.23 -29.40 -11.14
CA TYR A 21 5.82 -28.03 -11.50
C TYR A 21 4.57 -27.58 -10.72
N LYS A 22 4.52 -27.85 -9.43
CA LYS A 22 3.40 -27.39 -8.61
C LYS A 22 3.54 -25.89 -8.33
N THR A 23 2.69 -25.09 -8.94
CA THR A 23 2.59 -23.67 -8.62
C THR A 23 2.07 -23.52 -7.19
N VAL A 24 2.88 -22.89 -6.33
CA VAL A 24 2.48 -22.58 -4.96
C VAL A 24 1.65 -21.31 -4.99
N SER A 25 0.36 -21.39 -4.69
CA SER A 25 -0.49 -20.22 -4.51
C SER A 25 -0.70 -19.97 -3.01
N ALA A 26 -0.73 -18.69 -2.63
CA ALA A 26 -0.99 -18.30 -1.26
C ALA A 26 -2.47 -18.51 -0.90
N ASN A 27 -2.73 -18.91 0.35
CA ASN A 27 -4.06 -19.01 0.93
C ASN A 27 -4.17 -18.02 2.10
N ALA A 28 -5.39 -17.72 2.54
CA ALA A 28 -5.62 -16.83 3.68
C ALA A 28 -4.88 -17.26 4.97
N GLN A 29 -4.60 -18.55 5.13
CA GLN A 29 -3.87 -19.11 6.28
C GLN A 29 -2.34 -19.00 6.13
N THR A 30 -1.82 -18.96 4.89
CA THR A 30 -0.37 -18.95 4.60
C THR A 30 0.19 -17.54 4.43
N VAL A 31 -0.68 -16.55 4.24
CA VAL A 31 -0.29 -15.15 4.06
C VAL A 31 0.19 -14.56 5.37
N GLN A 32 1.40 -14.04 5.36
CA GLN A 32 1.95 -13.22 6.45
C GLN A 32 1.80 -11.76 6.09
N LYS A 33 1.10 -11.01 6.95
CA LYS A 33 0.91 -9.55 6.81
C LYS A 33 1.77 -8.82 7.82
N GLU A 34 2.46 -7.80 7.34
CA GLU A 34 3.23 -6.87 8.17
C GLU A 34 2.49 -5.54 8.27
N TRP A 35 2.87 -4.74 9.27
CA TRP A 35 2.42 -3.36 9.42
C TRP A 35 3.52 -2.42 8.96
N LEU A 36 3.19 -1.56 8.02
CA LEU A 36 4.10 -0.65 7.36
C LEU A 36 3.68 0.78 7.63
N LEU A 37 4.62 1.62 8.06
CA LEU A 37 4.42 3.04 8.29
C LEU A 37 5.01 3.83 7.13
N VAL A 38 4.23 4.73 6.57
CA VAL A 38 4.60 5.61 5.46
C VAL A 38 4.37 7.05 5.88
N ASP A 39 5.39 7.87 5.76
CA ASP A 39 5.28 9.31 5.96
C ASP A 39 4.91 9.99 4.64
N ALA A 40 3.83 10.77 4.67
CA ALA A 40 3.32 11.50 3.51
C ALA A 40 3.91 12.91 3.38
N GLU A 41 4.71 13.38 4.34
CA GLU A 41 5.28 14.72 4.33
C GLU A 41 6.10 15.00 3.07
N GLY A 42 5.74 16.06 2.35
CA GLY A 42 6.40 16.47 1.10
C GLY A 42 6.29 15.48 -0.08
N GLN A 43 5.53 14.40 0.07
CA GLN A 43 5.33 13.42 -0.99
C GLN A 43 4.25 13.86 -1.97
N THR A 44 4.47 13.61 -3.26
CA THR A 44 3.42 13.84 -4.26
C THR A 44 2.34 12.78 -4.13
N LEU A 45 1.07 13.20 -3.96
CA LEU A 45 -0.08 12.32 -3.72
C LEU A 45 -0.14 11.11 -4.67
N GLY A 46 -0.02 11.33 -5.98
CA GLY A 46 -0.15 10.25 -6.97
C GLY A 46 0.97 9.22 -6.89
N ARG A 47 2.22 9.66 -6.72
CA ARG A 47 3.38 8.77 -6.60
C ARG A 47 3.35 7.98 -5.29
N MET A 48 3.00 8.63 -4.19
CA MET A 48 2.81 7.97 -2.90
C MET A 48 1.68 6.93 -3.00
N ALA A 49 0.51 7.33 -3.50
CA ALA A 49 -0.66 6.45 -3.58
C ALA A 49 -0.40 5.20 -4.44
N SER A 50 0.38 5.31 -5.54
CA SER A 50 0.72 4.15 -6.37
C SER A 50 1.58 3.14 -5.63
N LYS A 51 2.56 3.59 -4.84
CA LYS A 51 3.43 2.73 -4.04
C LYS A 51 2.68 2.11 -2.86
N VAL A 52 1.83 2.89 -2.20
CA VAL A 52 0.95 2.39 -1.14
C VAL A 52 0.00 1.31 -1.68
N ALA A 53 -0.63 1.54 -2.84
CA ALA A 53 -1.48 0.54 -3.48
C ALA A 53 -0.71 -0.73 -3.89
N PHE A 54 0.55 -0.60 -4.31
CA PHE A 54 1.44 -1.71 -4.62
C PHE A 54 1.72 -2.58 -3.38
N LEU A 55 1.98 -1.95 -2.22
CA LEU A 55 2.19 -2.61 -0.93
C LEU A 55 0.91 -3.31 -0.43
N ILE A 56 -0.23 -2.59 -0.44
CA ILE A 56 -1.53 -3.12 -0.01
C ILE A 56 -1.95 -4.32 -0.88
N ARG A 57 -1.64 -4.29 -2.17
CA ARG A 57 -1.89 -5.41 -3.07
C ARG A 57 -0.95 -6.60 -2.84
N GLY A 58 0.22 -6.38 -2.24
CA GLY A 58 1.23 -7.41 -1.99
C GLY A 58 2.11 -7.73 -3.18
N LYS A 59 2.16 -6.86 -4.20
CA LYS A 59 2.96 -7.08 -5.41
C LYS A 59 4.48 -7.10 -5.18
N HIS A 60 4.94 -6.64 -4.04
CA HIS A 60 6.35 -6.69 -3.63
C HIS A 60 6.77 -8.08 -3.13
N LYS A 61 5.80 -8.96 -2.81
CA LYS A 61 6.06 -10.29 -2.28
C LYS A 61 6.18 -11.33 -3.40
N PRO A 62 7.16 -12.25 -3.33
CA PRO A 62 7.30 -13.32 -4.33
C PRO A 62 6.12 -14.29 -4.32
N SER A 63 5.40 -14.40 -3.17
CA SER A 63 4.21 -15.25 -3.01
C SER A 63 2.92 -14.58 -3.48
N TYR A 64 3.01 -13.47 -4.22
CA TYR A 64 1.83 -12.75 -4.70
C TYR A 64 0.88 -13.63 -5.48
N THR A 65 -0.37 -13.69 -5.04
CA THR A 65 -1.45 -14.43 -5.70
C THR A 65 -2.62 -13.47 -6.01
N PRO A 66 -3.05 -13.30 -7.27
CA PRO A 66 -3.99 -12.25 -7.67
C PRO A 66 -5.37 -12.29 -7.00
N HIS A 67 -5.85 -13.47 -6.62
CA HIS A 67 -7.19 -13.68 -6.04
C HIS A 67 -7.21 -13.70 -4.52
N VAL A 68 -6.04 -13.58 -3.87
CA VAL A 68 -5.90 -13.59 -2.41
C VAL A 68 -5.37 -12.23 -1.93
N ASP A 69 -5.79 -11.81 -0.74
CA ASP A 69 -5.24 -10.64 -0.05
C ASP A 69 -3.88 -10.97 0.56
N CYS A 70 -2.83 -10.84 -0.25
CA CYS A 70 -1.43 -11.10 0.13
C CYS A 70 -0.69 -9.85 0.63
N GLY A 71 -1.36 -8.69 0.60
CA GLY A 71 -0.75 -7.41 0.92
C GLY A 71 -0.52 -7.18 2.41
N ASP A 72 0.15 -6.09 2.70
CA ASP A 72 0.44 -5.63 4.06
C ASP A 72 -0.55 -4.58 4.51
N ASN A 73 -0.61 -4.36 5.83
CA ASN A 73 -1.35 -3.25 6.40
C ASN A 73 -0.49 -1.99 6.31
N VAL A 74 -1.02 -0.92 5.75
CA VAL A 74 -0.29 0.33 5.57
C VAL A 74 -0.91 1.44 6.39
N ILE A 75 -0.09 2.08 7.21
CA ILE A 75 -0.41 3.29 7.96
C ILE A 75 0.25 4.47 7.25
N VAL A 76 -0.52 5.48 6.91
CA VAL A 76 -0.02 6.73 6.34
C VAL A 76 -0.21 7.83 7.37
N ILE A 77 0.86 8.53 7.72
CA ILE A 77 0.88 9.67 8.65
C ILE A 77 1.10 10.97 7.89
N ASN A 78 0.87 12.11 8.55
CA ASN A 78 1.04 13.46 7.99
C ASN A 78 0.22 13.70 6.70
N ALA A 79 -1.01 13.19 6.64
CA ALA A 79 -1.86 13.32 5.44
C ALA A 79 -2.11 14.77 5.02
N GLU A 80 -2.01 15.71 5.95
CA GLU A 80 -2.16 17.15 5.72
C GLU A 80 -0.95 17.79 5.01
N LYS A 81 0.20 17.10 4.98
CA LYS A 81 1.43 17.64 4.36
C LYS A 81 1.69 17.09 2.96
N VAL A 82 0.69 16.44 2.36
CA VAL A 82 0.74 15.89 1.00
C VAL A 82 0.77 16.99 -0.04
N VAL A 83 1.57 16.81 -1.09
CA VAL A 83 1.73 17.78 -2.17
C VAL A 83 0.98 17.36 -3.42
N LEU A 84 0.22 18.28 -4.02
CA LEU A 84 -0.32 18.17 -5.38
C LEU A 84 0.47 19.11 -6.29
N THR A 85 0.92 18.62 -7.44
CA THR A 85 1.71 19.39 -8.41
C THR A 85 0.82 20.10 -9.42
N GLY A 86 1.24 21.29 -9.88
CA GLY A 86 0.51 22.10 -10.86
C GLY A 86 -0.82 22.60 -10.28
N ASN A 87 -1.78 22.89 -11.14
CA ASN A 87 -3.09 23.44 -10.75
C ASN A 87 -4.10 22.39 -10.26
N LYS A 88 -3.64 21.24 -9.72
CA LYS A 88 -4.55 20.13 -9.32
C LYS A 88 -5.39 20.46 -8.10
N TRP A 89 -5.00 21.42 -7.30
CA TRP A 89 -5.80 21.85 -6.16
C TRP A 89 -7.17 22.38 -6.58
N GLU A 90 -7.23 23.08 -7.70
CA GLU A 90 -8.44 23.71 -8.24
C GLU A 90 -9.05 22.91 -9.39
N ALA A 91 -8.21 22.40 -10.31
CA ALA A 91 -8.69 21.73 -11.51
C ALA A 91 -9.13 20.28 -11.29
N LYS A 92 -8.67 19.61 -10.19
CA LYS A 92 -9.07 18.23 -9.94
C LYS A 92 -10.41 18.17 -9.20
N GLU A 93 -11.41 17.62 -9.86
CA GLU A 93 -12.75 17.43 -9.29
C GLU A 93 -12.98 15.98 -8.83
N TYR A 94 -13.69 15.85 -7.74
CA TYR A 94 -14.21 14.60 -7.20
C TYR A 94 -15.74 14.59 -7.35
N ILE A 95 -16.21 13.82 -8.32
CA ILE A 95 -17.62 13.70 -8.63
C ILE A 95 -18.23 12.59 -7.75
N SER A 96 -19.40 12.87 -7.21
CA SER A 96 -20.26 11.92 -6.50
C SER A 96 -21.71 12.08 -6.96
N HIS A 97 -22.51 11.04 -6.79
CA HIS A 97 -23.92 11.05 -7.17
C HIS A 97 -24.79 10.55 -6.02
N THR A 98 -25.89 11.21 -5.75
CA THR A 98 -26.81 10.86 -4.65
C THR A 98 -27.79 9.74 -5.01
N GLY A 99 -27.91 9.40 -6.30
CA GLY A 99 -28.87 8.41 -6.81
C GLY A 99 -30.20 9.02 -7.29
N TYR A 100 -30.44 10.31 -7.06
CA TYR A 100 -31.68 11.01 -7.49
C TYR A 100 -31.44 11.80 -8.77
N PRO A 101 -32.48 12.10 -9.57
CA PRO A 101 -32.39 13.01 -10.71
C PRO A 101 -31.74 14.34 -10.31
N GLY A 102 -30.75 14.81 -11.08
CA GLY A 102 -29.98 16.01 -10.75
C GLY A 102 -29.02 15.86 -9.55
N GLY A 103 -28.81 14.65 -9.04
CA GLY A 103 -28.02 14.38 -7.83
C GLY A 103 -26.51 14.35 -8.00
N GLN A 104 -25.96 14.80 -9.13
CA GLN A 104 -24.52 14.92 -9.31
C GLN A 104 -23.98 16.08 -8.47
N ARG A 105 -22.91 15.79 -7.73
CA ARG A 105 -22.16 16.78 -6.96
C ARG A 105 -20.69 16.69 -7.31
N SER A 106 -20.04 17.82 -7.49
CA SER A 106 -18.59 17.93 -7.64
C SER A 106 -17.98 18.68 -6.45
N ALA A 107 -16.76 18.34 -6.09
CA ALA A 107 -15.96 19.07 -5.12
C ALA A 107 -14.53 19.12 -5.62
N THR A 108 -13.86 20.24 -5.49
CA THR A 108 -12.45 20.41 -5.86
C THR A 108 -11.55 19.65 -4.88
N ALA A 109 -10.30 19.39 -5.29
CA ALA A 109 -9.34 18.74 -4.40
C ALA A 109 -9.11 19.57 -3.13
N ARG A 110 -9.11 20.90 -3.23
CA ARG A 110 -8.98 21.84 -2.12
C ARG A 110 -10.12 21.69 -1.13
N GLU A 111 -11.37 21.71 -1.59
CA GLU A 111 -12.55 21.56 -0.72
C GLU A 111 -12.56 20.19 -0.01
N VAL A 112 -12.19 19.12 -0.70
CA VAL A 112 -12.08 17.78 -0.09
C VAL A 112 -11.00 17.75 0.97
N PHE A 113 -9.87 18.40 0.74
CA PHE A 113 -8.73 18.46 1.65
C PHE A 113 -9.02 19.28 2.90
N GLU A 114 -9.65 20.46 2.75
CA GLU A 114 -10.04 21.32 3.87
C GLU A 114 -11.07 20.65 4.77
N LYS A 115 -11.97 19.87 4.19
CA LYS A 115 -12.96 19.12 4.95
C LYS A 115 -12.36 17.90 5.66
N ASP A 116 -11.53 17.14 4.98
CA ASP A 116 -10.91 15.93 5.51
C ASP A 116 -9.67 15.55 4.68
N PRO A 117 -8.45 15.85 5.17
CA PRO A 117 -7.21 15.50 4.47
C PRO A 117 -7.05 13.99 4.25
N THR A 118 -7.52 13.15 5.20
CA THR A 118 -7.40 11.69 5.12
C THR A 118 -8.17 11.13 3.94
N ARG A 119 -9.31 11.74 3.63
CA ARG A 119 -10.18 11.34 2.53
C ARG A 119 -9.53 11.53 1.16
N LEU A 120 -8.70 12.58 1.01
CA LEU A 120 -7.97 12.82 -0.23
C LEU A 120 -7.01 11.67 -0.53
N VAL A 121 -6.22 11.26 0.47
CA VAL A 121 -5.27 10.15 0.37
C VAL A 121 -6.00 8.82 0.15
N THR A 122 -7.02 8.55 0.95
CA THR A 122 -7.81 7.31 0.85
C THR A 122 -8.45 7.16 -0.54
N LYS A 123 -9.04 8.23 -1.10
CA LYS A 123 -9.62 8.21 -2.44
C LYS A 123 -8.57 7.98 -3.52
N ALA A 124 -7.37 8.56 -3.37
CA ALA A 124 -6.29 8.36 -4.32
C ALA A 124 -5.82 6.89 -4.34
N VAL A 125 -5.61 6.28 -3.19
CA VAL A 125 -5.21 4.86 -3.07
C VAL A 125 -6.33 3.94 -3.55
N TYR A 126 -7.56 4.16 -3.10
CA TYR A 126 -8.72 3.36 -3.53
C TYR A 126 -8.92 3.39 -5.04
N GLY A 127 -8.70 4.54 -5.68
CA GLY A 127 -8.73 4.68 -7.14
C GLY A 127 -7.75 3.79 -7.88
N MET A 128 -6.63 3.41 -7.24
CA MET A 128 -5.55 2.58 -7.78
C MET A 128 -5.70 1.09 -7.43
N LEU A 129 -6.62 0.73 -6.54
CA LEU A 129 -6.96 -0.65 -6.22
C LEU A 129 -7.96 -1.23 -7.24
N PRO A 130 -8.03 -2.57 -7.39
CA PRO A 130 -8.99 -3.20 -8.28
C PRO A 130 -10.44 -2.92 -7.85
N LYS A 131 -11.34 -2.75 -8.81
CA LYS A 131 -12.77 -2.42 -8.60
C LYS A 131 -13.61 -3.68 -8.40
N ASN A 132 -13.25 -4.51 -7.42
CA ASN A 132 -13.93 -5.77 -7.12
C ASN A 132 -14.04 -5.99 -5.59
N LYS A 133 -14.66 -7.09 -5.18
CA LYS A 133 -14.80 -7.46 -3.76
C LYS A 133 -13.45 -7.53 -3.03
N LEU A 134 -12.42 -8.07 -3.69
CA LEU A 134 -11.07 -8.11 -3.14
C LEU A 134 -10.51 -6.70 -2.93
N GLY A 135 -10.69 -5.78 -3.89
CA GLY A 135 -10.24 -4.39 -3.74
C GLY A 135 -10.92 -3.65 -2.59
N ALA A 136 -12.20 -3.94 -2.33
CA ALA A 136 -12.90 -3.40 -1.16
C ALA A 136 -12.32 -3.97 0.16
N ALA A 137 -11.92 -5.24 0.18
CA ALA A 137 -11.23 -5.85 1.31
C ALA A 137 -9.84 -5.25 1.52
N LEU A 138 -9.06 -5.08 0.43
CA LEU A 138 -7.74 -4.47 0.44
C LEU A 138 -7.75 -3.03 0.98
N ASN A 139 -8.78 -2.25 0.67
CA ASN A 139 -8.91 -0.88 1.18
C ASN A 139 -9.02 -0.81 2.71
N ARG A 140 -9.48 -1.88 3.37
CA ARG A 140 -9.52 -1.96 4.84
C ARG A 140 -8.13 -2.09 5.48
N ASN A 141 -7.12 -2.50 4.71
CA ASN A 141 -5.74 -2.59 5.16
C ASN A 141 -5.03 -1.22 5.17
N LEU A 142 -5.70 -0.16 4.66
CA LEU A 142 -5.19 1.21 4.69
C LEU A 142 -5.71 1.94 5.93
N ARG A 143 -4.81 2.59 6.65
CA ARG A 143 -5.10 3.53 7.73
C ARG A 143 -4.41 4.86 7.42
N VAL A 144 -5.14 5.95 7.47
CA VAL A 144 -4.62 7.29 7.18
C VAL A 144 -4.88 8.18 8.37
N PHE A 145 -3.86 8.89 8.82
CA PHE A 145 -3.90 9.78 9.98
C PHE A 145 -3.41 11.17 9.62
N VAL A 146 -3.99 12.15 10.29
CA VAL A 146 -3.53 13.54 10.32
C VAL A 146 -2.50 13.65 11.44
N GLY A 147 -1.38 14.32 11.16
CA GLY A 147 -0.26 14.41 12.10
C GLY A 147 0.62 13.15 12.12
N ASP A 148 1.53 13.10 13.05
CA ASP A 148 2.54 12.06 13.24
C ASP A 148 2.08 10.90 14.15
N VAL A 149 1.05 11.15 14.96
CA VAL A 149 0.53 10.17 15.93
C VAL A 149 -0.51 9.26 15.26
N HIS A 150 -0.25 7.96 15.26
CA HIS A 150 -1.14 6.97 14.62
C HIS A 150 -1.89 6.05 15.62
N GLY A 151 -1.55 6.07 16.92
CA GLY A 151 -2.23 5.27 17.95
C GLY A 151 -2.19 3.74 17.76
N MET A 152 -1.31 3.24 16.89
CA MET A 152 -1.18 1.81 16.56
C MET A 152 0.18 1.23 16.94
N ASP A 153 0.77 1.70 18.03
CA ASP A 153 2.11 1.30 18.47
C ASP A 153 2.18 -0.19 18.84
N ALA A 154 1.08 -0.75 19.33
CA ALA A 154 0.97 -2.17 19.63
C ALA A 154 1.25 -3.08 18.44
N GLN A 155 1.03 -2.62 17.21
CA GLN A 155 1.28 -3.36 15.98
C GLN A 155 2.74 -3.30 15.52
N LYS A 156 3.58 -2.46 16.17
CA LYS A 156 5.01 -2.26 15.86
C LYS A 156 5.23 -2.03 14.36
N PRO A 157 4.62 -1.00 13.76
CA PRO A 157 4.73 -0.75 12.33
C PRO A 157 6.18 -0.44 11.94
N LYS A 158 6.61 -0.99 10.80
CA LYS A 158 7.94 -0.74 10.22
C LYS A 158 7.90 0.51 9.35
N LEU A 159 8.75 1.49 9.63
CA LEU A 159 8.90 2.66 8.75
C LEU A 159 9.49 2.22 7.39
N ILE A 160 8.83 2.61 6.31
CA ILE A 160 9.30 2.36 4.96
C ILE A 160 9.55 3.67 4.22
N ASN A 161 10.73 3.76 3.63
CA ASN A 161 11.05 4.82 2.70
C ASN A 161 10.52 4.48 1.31
N LEU A 162 9.55 5.26 0.83
CA LEU A 162 8.94 5.02 -0.49
C LEU A 162 9.93 5.15 -1.67
N LYS A 163 11.08 5.81 -1.49
CA LYS A 163 12.08 5.94 -2.57
C LYS A 163 12.76 4.61 -2.90
N GLU A 164 12.82 3.69 -1.95
CA GLU A 164 13.47 2.38 -2.10
C GLU A 164 12.60 1.35 -2.81
N ILE A 165 11.30 1.58 -2.89
CA ILE A 165 10.36 0.71 -3.60
C ILE A 165 10.44 1.01 -5.10
N LYS A 166 10.94 0.05 -5.86
CA LYS A 166 11.02 0.09 -7.34
C LYS A 166 9.68 -0.23 -7.99
#